data_09709b4f7d0d30d3e3d7a7aedae6e4bd
#
_entry.id   09709b4f7d0d30d3e3d7a7aedae6e4bd
#
_cell.length_a   1.000
_cell.length_b   1.000
_cell.length_c   1.000
_cell.angle_alpha   90.00
_cell.angle_beta   90.00
_cell.angle_gamma   90.00
#
_symmetry.space_group_name_H-M   'P 1'
#
loop_
_entity.id
_entity.type
_entity.pdbx_description
1 polymer ?
#
loop_
_entity_poly.entity_id
_entity_poly.type
_entity_poly.pdbx_seq_one_letter_code
_entity_poly.pdbx_strand_id
1 'polypeptide(L)'
;GIINPDLIDAYRKEFLEEIENGLETTFAEEEVTPVTEEEISDIYAPYHPTNILPQAADIEPGDRELRLVDAIKEALEQGMEQHPSLVIMGQDVAEYGGVFKITEGFLEKFGKDRVRNTPITESSILGAGYGLSIAKHKAVVEMQFSDFVTCGFNQIVNNLAKSHYRWGQIADVVVRMPT
;
A
#
# COMPACT_ATOMS: atom_id res chain seq x y z
N GLY A 1 -41.73 10.94 -11.42
CA GLY A 1 -40.42 10.45 -11.05
C GLY A 1 -40.42 9.97 -9.60
N ILE A 2 -39.42 9.21 -9.18
CA ILE A 2 -39.27 8.70 -7.81
C ILE A 2 -39.05 9.85 -6.82
N ILE A 3 -38.45 10.94 -7.28
CA ILE A 3 -38.15 12.14 -6.48
C ILE A 3 -39.12 13.26 -6.92
N ASN A 4 -39.79 13.86 -5.97
CA ASN A 4 -40.67 15.00 -6.17
C ASN A 4 -40.28 16.15 -5.20
N PRO A 5 -40.78 17.38 -5.39
CA PRO A 5 -40.43 18.53 -4.55
C PRO A 5 -40.68 18.30 -3.05
N ASP A 6 -41.80 17.70 -2.71
CA ASP A 6 -42.17 17.47 -1.31
C ASP A 6 -41.16 16.51 -0.59
N LEU A 7 -40.72 15.50 -1.32
CA LEU A 7 -39.69 14.56 -0.81
C LEU A 7 -38.33 15.25 -0.65
N ILE A 8 -37.99 16.16 -1.58
CA ILE A 8 -36.74 16.94 -1.47
C ILE A 8 -36.80 17.84 -0.25
N ASP A 9 -37.91 18.50 0.00
CA ASP A 9 -38.05 19.39 1.15
C ASP A 9 -38.10 18.61 2.47
N ALA A 10 -38.71 17.43 2.48
CA ALA A 10 -38.64 16.53 3.63
C ALA A 10 -37.22 16.14 3.98
N TYR A 11 -36.41 15.68 3.02
CA TYR A 11 -35.00 15.35 3.24
C TYR A 11 -34.14 16.55 3.65
N ARG A 12 -34.39 17.72 3.08
CA ARG A 12 -33.69 18.95 3.52
C ARG A 12 -33.97 19.26 4.97
N LYS A 13 -35.21 19.12 5.40
CA LYS A 13 -35.59 19.36 6.79
C LYS A 13 -34.93 18.33 7.71
N GLU A 14 -34.98 17.05 7.37
CA GLU A 14 -34.35 15.98 8.12
C GLU A 14 -32.83 16.20 8.29
N PHE A 15 -32.13 16.52 7.20
CA PHE A 15 -30.69 16.79 7.24
C PHE A 15 -30.36 18.06 8.03
N LEU A 16 -31.17 19.11 7.96
CA LEU A 16 -30.95 20.29 8.76
C LEU A 16 -31.13 20.00 10.27
N GLU A 17 -32.16 19.24 10.63
CA GLU A 17 -32.37 18.82 12.03
C GLU A 17 -31.20 17.95 12.52
N GLU A 18 -30.70 17.02 11.70
CA GLU A 18 -29.53 16.20 12.05
C GLU A 18 -28.27 17.05 12.24
N ILE A 19 -28.02 18.01 11.36
CA ILE A 19 -26.88 18.93 11.43
C ILE A 19 -26.97 19.81 12.69
N GLU A 20 -28.12 20.42 12.96
CA GLU A 20 -28.32 21.30 14.13
C GLU A 20 -28.12 20.51 15.43
N ASN A 21 -28.70 19.33 15.54
CA ASN A 21 -28.51 18.45 16.71
C ASN A 21 -27.04 18.04 16.88
N GLY A 22 -26.35 17.73 15.79
CA GLY A 22 -24.92 17.40 15.79
C GLY A 22 -24.06 18.58 16.25
N LEU A 23 -24.36 19.78 15.78
CA LEU A 23 -23.68 21.01 16.18
C LEU A 23 -23.92 21.33 17.67
N GLU A 24 -25.17 21.25 18.15
CA GLU A 24 -25.47 21.46 19.58
C GLU A 24 -24.70 20.50 20.48
N THR A 25 -24.64 19.21 20.09
CA THR A 25 -23.88 18.20 20.83
C THR A 25 -22.39 18.52 20.84
N THR A 26 -21.82 18.80 19.67
CA THR A 26 -20.39 19.08 19.51
C THR A 26 -19.95 20.33 20.24
N PHE A 27 -20.75 21.41 20.20
CA PHE A 27 -20.43 22.65 20.90
C PHE A 27 -20.65 22.59 22.42
N ALA A 28 -21.40 21.59 22.89
CA ALA A 28 -21.56 21.34 24.32
C ALA A 28 -20.43 20.47 24.91
N GLU A 29 -19.60 19.84 24.07
CA GLU A 29 -18.46 19.06 24.53
C GLU A 29 -17.32 20.00 25.03
N GLU A 30 -16.50 19.45 25.93
CA GLU A 30 -15.30 20.15 26.38
C GLU A 30 -14.30 20.31 25.22
N GLU A 31 -13.62 21.43 25.18
CA GLU A 31 -12.58 21.70 24.17
C GLU A 31 -11.45 20.68 24.28
N VAL A 32 -11.15 20.02 23.16
CA VAL A 32 -10.09 18.99 23.11
C VAL A 32 -8.73 19.65 23.36
N THR A 33 -8.10 19.29 24.47
CA THR A 33 -6.75 19.71 24.78
C THR A 33 -5.76 18.60 24.42
N PRO A 34 -4.82 18.85 23.48
CA PRO A 34 -3.85 17.83 23.09
C PRO A 34 -2.88 17.52 24.23
N VAL A 35 -2.58 16.24 24.44
CA VAL A 35 -1.54 15.77 25.36
C VAL A 35 -0.33 15.38 24.54
N THR A 36 0.73 16.17 24.59
CA THR A 36 1.92 16.01 23.72
C THR A 36 2.55 14.62 23.83
N GLU A 37 2.58 14.04 25.02
CA GLU A 37 3.14 12.71 25.27
C GLU A 37 2.33 11.62 24.58
N GLU A 38 1.00 11.72 24.57
CA GLU A 38 0.11 10.78 23.89
C GLU A 38 0.25 10.90 22.38
N GLU A 39 0.25 12.12 21.85
CA GLU A 39 0.43 12.41 20.43
C GLU A 39 1.75 11.84 19.90
N ILE A 40 2.85 12.04 20.61
CA ILE A 40 4.16 11.51 20.23
C ILE A 40 4.19 9.99 20.27
N SER A 41 3.54 9.37 21.24
CA SER A 41 3.50 7.91 21.40
C SER A 41 2.73 7.20 20.30
N ASP A 42 1.77 7.89 19.66
CA ASP A 42 0.88 7.34 18.63
C ASP A 42 1.35 7.61 17.17
N ILE A 43 2.50 8.29 17.00
CA ILE A 43 3.02 8.58 15.64
C ILE A 43 3.35 7.29 14.88
N TYR A 44 3.90 6.29 15.57
CA TYR A 44 4.35 5.04 14.97
C TYR A 44 3.56 3.84 15.50
N ALA A 45 3.26 2.90 14.61
CA ALA A 45 2.71 1.63 15.02
C ALA A 45 3.64 0.92 16.01
N PRO A 46 3.12 0.18 17.01
CA PRO A 46 3.95 -0.62 17.89
C PRO A 46 4.83 -1.55 17.05
N TYR A 47 6.15 -1.38 17.20
CA TYR A 47 7.11 -2.22 16.50
C TYR A 47 7.37 -3.49 17.33
N HIS A 48 6.87 -4.59 16.84
CA HIS A 48 7.21 -5.90 17.37
C HIS A 48 8.31 -6.49 16.48
N PRO A 49 9.59 -6.45 16.89
CA PRO A 49 10.64 -7.07 16.11
C PRO A 49 10.38 -8.58 16.04
N THR A 50 9.82 -9.00 14.94
CA THR A 50 9.86 -10.41 14.59
C THR A 50 11.27 -10.63 14.03
N ASN A 51 12.04 -11.54 14.62
CA ASN A 51 13.31 -12.01 14.06
C ASN A 51 13.00 -12.78 12.76
N ILE A 52 12.60 -12.03 11.73
CA ILE A 52 12.27 -12.58 10.41
C ILE A 52 13.53 -12.74 9.55
N LEU A 53 14.62 -12.09 9.94
CA LEU A 53 15.88 -12.32 9.24
C LEU A 53 16.35 -13.73 9.60
N PRO A 54 16.31 -14.68 8.65
CA PRO A 54 17.02 -15.93 8.86
C PRO A 54 18.45 -15.54 9.18
N GLN A 55 19.02 -16.15 10.24
CA GLN A 55 20.46 -16.05 10.46
C GLN A 55 21.09 -16.43 9.12
N ALA A 56 22.00 -15.57 8.64
CA ALA A 56 22.79 -15.92 7.49
C ALA A 56 23.43 -17.28 7.80
N ALA A 57 23.03 -18.29 7.06
CA ALA A 57 23.69 -19.58 7.17
C ALA A 57 25.16 -19.39 6.79
N ASP A 58 26.06 -20.07 7.48
CA ASP A 58 27.44 -20.11 7.04
C ASP A 58 27.48 -20.68 5.62
N ILE A 59 28.27 -20.05 4.77
CA ILE A 59 28.43 -20.49 3.37
C ILE A 59 29.26 -21.77 3.39
N GLU A 60 28.65 -22.87 2.99
CA GLU A 60 29.32 -24.15 2.90
C GLU A 60 29.92 -24.40 1.50
N PRO A 61 31.03 -25.17 1.40
CA PRO A 61 31.55 -25.56 0.11
C PRO A 61 30.51 -26.33 -0.71
N GLY A 62 30.14 -25.77 -1.88
CA GLY A 62 29.12 -26.37 -2.76
C GLY A 62 27.75 -25.68 -2.66
N ASP A 63 27.59 -24.67 -1.85
CA ASP A 63 26.42 -23.82 -1.85
C ASP A 63 26.22 -23.14 -3.21
N ARG A 64 24.95 -22.95 -3.56
CA ARG A 64 24.56 -22.36 -4.83
C ARG A 64 24.89 -20.86 -4.88
N GLU A 65 25.74 -20.48 -5.80
CA GLU A 65 25.99 -19.08 -6.13
C GLU A 65 24.89 -18.52 -7.05
N LEU A 66 24.32 -17.38 -6.66
CA LEU A 66 23.31 -16.66 -7.44
C LEU A 66 23.75 -15.22 -7.69
N ARG A 67 23.43 -14.71 -8.86
CA ARG A 67 23.45 -13.25 -9.05
C ARG A 67 22.36 -12.62 -8.21
N LEU A 68 22.56 -11.40 -7.73
CA LEU A 68 21.57 -10.66 -6.95
C LEU A 68 20.20 -10.61 -7.65
N VAL A 69 20.20 -10.40 -8.98
CA VAL A 69 18.98 -10.33 -9.78
C VAL A 69 18.19 -11.66 -9.75
N ASP A 70 18.89 -12.80 -9.80
CA ASP A 70 18.27 -14.12 -9.77
C ASP A 70 17.72 -14.41 -8.36
N ALA A 71 18.44 -14.00 -7.31
CA ALA A 71 17.99 -14.13 -5.93
C ALA A 71 16.71 -13.29 -5.66
N ILE A 72 16.65 -12.07 -6.20
CA ILE A 72 15.45 -11.24 -6.09
C ILE A 72 14.27 -11.87 -6.84
N LYS A 73 14.50 -12.39 -8.05
CA LYS A 73 13.47 -13.10 -8.81
C LYS A 73 12.92 -14.29 -8.01
N GLU A 74 13.80 -15.11 -7.49
CA GLU A 74 13.44 -16.29 -6.69
C GLU A 74 12.66 -15.89 -5.42
N ALA A 75 13.10 -14.86 -4.72
CA ALA A 75 12.40 -14.36 -3.54
C ALA A 75 10.99 -13.84 -3.85
N LEU A 76 10.81 -13.12 -4.95
CA LEU A 76 9.49 -12.66 -5.41
C LEU A 76 8.61 -13.86 -5.80
N GLU A 77 9.14 -14.83 -6.48
CA GLU A 77 8.42 -16.05 -6.88
C GLU A 77 7.94 -16.83 -5.67
N GLN A 78 8.81 -17.08 -4.69
CA GLN A 78 8.46 -17.71 -3.42
C GLN A 78 7.41 -16.89 -2.65
N GLY A 79 7.55 -15.58 -2.61
CA GLY A 79 6.55 -14.68 -1.99
C GLY A 79 5.18 -14.81 -2.65
N MET A 80 5.12 -14.88 -3.98
CA MET A 80 3.88 -15.08 -4.74
C MET A 80 3.26 -16.47 -4.49
N GLU A 81 4.08 -17.51 -4.30
CA GLU A 81 3.62 -18.87 -3.98
C GLU A 81 3.06 -18.93 -2.54
N GLN A 82 3.76 -18.32 -1.59
CA GLN A 82 3.39 -18.36 -0.17
C GLN A 82 2.19 -17.46 0.15
N HIS A 83 2.00 -16.38 -0.60
CA HIS A 83 0.97 -15.37 -0.36
C HIS A 83 0.01 -15.23 -1.54
N PRO A 84 -1.12 -15.95 -1.56
CA PRO A 84 -2.10 -15.86 -2.65
C PRO A 84 -2.67 -14.45 -2.87
N SER A 85 -2.66 -13.59 -1.83
CA SER A 85 -3.11 -12.20 -1.91
C SER A 85 -2.05 -11.22 -2.42
N LEU A 86 -0.81 -11.68 -2.69
CA LEU A 86 0.26 -10.81 -3.16
C LEU A 86 0.05 -10.48 -4.63
N VAL A 87 0.09 -9.18 -4.93
CA VAL A 87 0.01 -8.62 -6.28
C VAL A 87 1.30 -7.88 -6.60
N ILE A 88 1.87 -8.14 -7.75
CA ILE A 88 2.99 -7.38 -8.31
C ILE A 88 2.45 -6.48 -9.41
N MET A 89 2.75 -5.19 -9.35
CA MET A 89 2.33 -4.23 -10.36
C MET A 89 3.39 -3.17 -10.64
N GLY A 90 3.41 -2.71 -11.86
CA GLY A 90 4.35 -1.70 -12.34
C GLY A 90 4.38 -1.61 -13.86
N GLN A 91 5.29 -0.82 -14.39
CA GLN A 91 5.47 -0.69 -15.83
C GLN A 91 6.18 -1.92 -16.38
N ASP A 92 5.60 -2.55 -17.40
CA ASP A 92 6.16 -3.68 -18.14
C ASP A 92 6.51 -4.93 -17.28
N VAL A 93 5.94 -5.05 -16.08
CA VAL A 93 6.23 -6.18 -15.18
C VAL A 93 5.56 -7.49 -15.60
N ALA A 94 4.53 -7.44 -16.45
CA ALA A 94 3.79 -8.61 -16.92
C ALA A 94 4.47 -9.26 -18.16
N GLU A 95 4.00 -8.95 -19.36
CA GLU A 95 4.43 -9.63 -20.59
C GLU A 95 5.92 -9.44 -20.89
N TYR A 96 6.47 -8.27 -20.62
CA TYR A 96 7.88 -7.99 -20.84
C TYR A 96 8.78 -8.64 -19.77
N GLY A 97 8.27 -8.84 -18.55
CA GLY A 97 9.01 -9.44 -17.43
C GLY A 97 9.84 -8.46 -16.61
N GLY A 98 9.50 -7.18 -16.66
CA GLY A 98 10.10 -6.12 -15.84
C GLY A 98 11.53 -5.75 -16.24
N VAL A 99 12.07 -4.76 -15.55
CA VAL A 99 13.47 -4.37 -15.66
C VAL A 99 14.38 -5.51 -15.20
N PHE A 100 15.41 -5.81 -15.96
CA PHE A 100 16.33 -6.94 -15.75
C PHE A 100 15.64 -8.32 -15.76
N LYS A 101 14.46 -8.45 -16.35
CA LYS A 101 13.73 -9.72 -16.50
C LYS A 101 13.41 -10.42 -15.17
N ILE A 102 13.23 -9.65 -14.10
CA ILE A 102 12.99 -10.21 -12.76
C ILE A 102 11.62 -10.89 -12.66
N THR A 103 10.61 -10.37 -13.36
CA THR A 103 9.25 -10.93 -13.34
C THR A 103 8.92 -11.76 -14.59
N GLU A 104 9.93 -12.09 -15.41
CA GLU A 104 9.74 -12.93 -16.61
C GLU A 104 9.20 -14.31 -16.23
N GLY A 105 8.09 -14.72 -16.86
CA GLY A 105 7.37 -15.97 -16.58
C GLY A 105 6.32 -15.87 -15.46
N PHE A 106 6.27 -14.75 -14.73
CA PHE A 106 5.32 -14.60 -13.63
C PHE A 106 3.88 -14.45 -14.10
N LEU A 107 3.66 -13.78 -15.23
CA LEU A 107 2.31 -13.64 -15.79
C LEU A 107 1.70 -14.99 -16.13
N GLU A 108 2.46 -15.88 -16.74
CA GLU A 108 2.03 -17.23 -17.11
C GLU A 108 1.77 -18.11 -15.88
N LYS A 109 2.61 -17.94 -14.85
CA LYS A 109 2.54 -18.73 -13.63
C LYS A 109 1.43 -18.27 -12.68
N PHE A 110 1.28 -16.97 -12.47
CA PHE A 110 0.40 -16.41 -11.44
C PHE A 110 -0.84 -15.69 -11.97
N GLY A 111 -0.90 -15.45 -13.27
CA GLY A 111 -2.03 -14.84 -13.95
C GLY A 111 -2.10 -13.32 -13.86
N LYS A 112 -2.91 -12.74 -14.76
CA LYS A 112 -3.05 -11.29 -14.94
C LYS A 112 -3.65 -10.54 -13.74
N ASP A 113 -4.33 -11.22 -12.84
CA ASP A 113 -4.93 -10.61 -11.67
C ASP A 113 -3.87 -10.32 -10.60
N ARG A 114 -2.76 -11.04 -10.63
CA ARG A 114 -1.67 -10.92 -9.66
C ARG A 114 -0.39 -10.31 -10.24
N VAL A 115 -0.21 -10.32 -11.55
CA VAL A 115 0.95 -9.70 -12.24
C VAL A 115 0.41 -8.71 -13.26
N ARG A 116 0.55 -7.40 -12.97
CA ARG A 116 -0.20 -6.37 -13.66
C ARG A 116 0.69 -5.27 -14.23
N ASN A 117 0.62 -5.07 -15.53
CA ASN A 117 1.16 -3.86 -16.12
C ASN A 117 0.32 -2.64 -15.72
N THR A 118 1.00 -1.52 -15.58
CA THR A 118 0.37 -0.21 -15.39
C THR A 118 0.80 0.74 -16.51
N PRO A 119 0.03 1.80 -16.79
CA PRO A 119 0.56 2.95 -17.52
C PRO A 119 1.76 3.57 -16.79
N ILE A 120 2.47 4.49 -17.46
CA ILE A 120 3.55 5.31 -16.86
C ILE A 120 2.91 6.36 -15.94
N THR A 121 2.66 5.97 -14.69
CA THR A 121 1.93 6.78 -13.70
C THR A 121 2.43 6.44 -12.29
N GLU A 122 3.64 6.81 -11.95
CA GLU A 122 4.34 6.40 -10.73
C GLU A 122 3.53 6.69 -9.46
N SER A 123 2.94 7.87 -9.38
CA SER A 123 2.07 8.24 -8.25
C SER A 123 0.85 7.30 -8.13
N SER A 124 0.23 6.94 -9.25
CA SER A 124 -0.91 6.02 -9.26
C SER A 124 -0.52 4.59 -8.91
N ILE A 125 0.67 4.15 -9.31
CA ILE A 125 1.22 2.83 -8.96
C ILE A 125 1.35 2.70 -7.45
N LEU A 126 1.96 3.69 -6.79
CA LEU A 126 2.08 3.73 -5.33
C LEU A 126 0.72 3.82 -4.63
N GLY A 127 -0.18 4.68 -5.12
CA GLY A 127 -1.53 4.81 -4.58
C GLY A 127 -2.35 3.53 -4.71
N ALA A 128 -2.22 2.82 -5.84
CA ALA A 128 -2.88 1.54 -6.05
C ALA A 128 -2.31 0.45 -5.13
N GLY A 129 -0.99 0.40 -4.92
CA GLY A 129 -0.36 -0.48 -3.94
C GLY A 129 -0.88 -0.23 -2.53
N TYR A 130 -1.01 1.04 -2.14
CA TYR A 130 -1.61 1.42 -0.87
C TYR A 130 -3.09 0.96 -0.77
N GLY A 131 -3.88 1.18 -1.81
CA GLY A 131 -5.27 0.71 -1.86
C GLY A 131 -5.39 -0.81 -1.74
N LEU A 132 -4.51 -1.58 -2.39
CA LEU A 132 -4.43 -3.03 -2.23
C LEU A 132 -4.15 -3.43 -0.79
N SER A 133 -3.23 -2.76 -0.12
CA SER A 133 -2.92 -3.00 1.29
C SER A 133 -4.11 -2.76 2.20
N ILE A 134 -4.85 -1.66 2.01
CA ILE A 134 -6.10 -1.39 2.74
C ILE A 134 -7.12 -2.50 2.50
N ALA A 135 -7.21 -3.01 1.28
CA ALA A 135 -8.07 -4.13 0.91
C ALA A 135 -7.56 -5.51 1.38
N LYS A 136 -6.55 -5.55 2.26
CA LYS A 136 -5.94 -6.76 2.83
C LYS A 136 -5.15 -7.62 1.83
N HIS A 137 -4.72 -7.03 0.73
CA HIS A 137 -3.76 -7.64 -0.17
C HIS A 137 -2.34 -7.19 0.18
N LYS A 138 -1.36 -8.05 -0.09
CA LYS A 138 0.05 -7.64 -0.11
C LYS A 138 0.36 -7.03 -1.48
N ALA A 139 1.16 -5.98 -1.50
CA ALA A 139 1.51 -5.33 -2.76
C ALA A 139 3.03 -5.17 -2.90
N VAL A 140 3.56 -5.60 -4.04
CA VAL A 140 4.88 -5.22 -4.52
C VAL A 140 4.67 -4.31 -5.71
N VAL A 141 5.01 -3.04 -5.57
CA VAL A 141 4.90 -2.06 -6.63
C VAL A 141 6.29 -1.68 -7.14
N GLU A 142 6.46 -1.64 -8.45
CA GLU A 142 7.74 -1.34 -9.07
C GLU A 142 7.75 0.06 -9.68
N MET A 143 8.70 0.89 -9.24
CA MET A 143 9.18 2.02 -10.01
C MET A 143 10.20 1.48 -10.99
N GLN A 144 10.07 1.80 -12.27
CA GLN A 144 10.95 1.23 -13.30
C GLN A 144 12.43 1.48 -13.03
N PHE A 145 12.75 2.68 -12.52
CA PHE A 145 14.06 3.04 -11.97
C PHE A 145 13.89 3.90 -10.72
N SER A 146 14.87 3.88 -9.83
CA SER A 146 14.84 4.64 -8.57
C SER A 146 14.71 6.14 -8.77
N ASP A 147 15.22 6.68 -9.88
CA ASP A 147 15.09 8.10 -10.23
C ASP A 147 13.63 8.56 -10.31
N PHE A 148 12.74 7.67 -10.74
CA PHE A 148 11.32 7.99 -10.91
C PHE A 148 10.51 7.99 -9.60
N VAL A 149 11.12 7.62 -8.47
CA VAL A 149 10.45 7.70 -7.16
C VAL A 149 9.96 9.12 -6.86
N THR A 150 10.66 10.14 -7.36
CA THR A 150 10.27 11.55 -7.20
C THR A 150 8.90 11.85 -7.78
N CYS A 151 8.49 11.17 -8.86
CA CYS A 151 7.16 11.31 -9.46
C CYS A 151 6.03 10.74 -8.57
N GLY A 152 6.37 9.83 -7.65
CA GLY A 152 5.44 9.22 -6.71
C GLY A 152 5.69 9.59 -5.25
N PHE A 153 6.67 10.44 -4.95
CA PHE A 153 7.14 10.72 -3.59
C PHE A 153 6.03 11.27 -2.68
N ASN A 154 5.09 12.02 -3.24
CA ASN A 154 3.91 12.48 -2.52
C ASN A 154 3.11 11.32 -1.91
N GLN A 155 2.92 10.21 -2.64
CA GLN A 155 2.21 9.03 -2.12
C GLN A 155 2.98 8.34 -0.99
N ILE A 156 4.31 8.31 -1.08
CA ILE A 156 5.15 7.74 -0.02
C ILE A 156 5.02 8.56 1.25
N VAL A 157 5.22 9.88 1.16
CA VAL A 157 5.26 10.76 2.34
C VAL A 157 3.89 11.00 2.96
N ASN A 158 2.86 11.25 2.12
CA ASN A 158 1.56 11.68 2.64
C ASN A 158 0.58 10.52 2.87
N ASN A 159 0.77 9.39 2.23
CA ASN A 159 -0.10 8.23 2.39
C ASN A 159 0.60 7.06 3.08
N LEU A 160 1.62 6.46 2.48
CA LEU A 160 2.25 5.27 3.04
C LEU A 160 2.86 5.54 4.43
N ALA A 161 3.67 6.59 4.56
CA ALA A 161 4.35 6.91 5.82
C ALA A 161 3.41 7.41 6.92
N LYS A 162 2.31 8.06 6.57
CA LYS A 162 1.37 8.67 7.54
C LYS A 162 0.10 7.86 7.77
N SER A 163 -0.04 6.70 7.13
CA SER A 163 -1.24 5.87 7.19
C SER A 163 -1.61 5.49 8.62
N HIS A 164 -0.65 5.04 9.38
CA HIS A 164 -0.86 4.67 10.79
C HIS A 164 -1.25 5.89 11.63
N TYR A 165 -0.45 6.95 11.58
CA TYR A 165 -0.70 8.17 12.35
C TYR A 165 -2.08 8.78 12.11
N ARG A 166 -2.53 8.82 10.84
CA ARG A 166 -3.81 9.44 10.48
C ARG A 166 -5.03 8.58 10.77
N TRP A 167 -4.91 7.27 10.60
CA TRP A 167 -6.08 6.38 10.54
C TRP A 167 -5.87 5.04 11.25
N GLY A 168 -4.74 4.83 11.95
CA GLY A 168 -4.40 3.52 12.53
C GLY A 168 -4.25 2.41 11.49
N GLN A 169 -4.05 2.78 10.20
CA GLN A 169 -4.04 1.85 9.07
C GLN A 169 -2.62 1.39 8.76
N ILE A 170 -2.42 0.08 8.70
CA ILE A 170 -1.14 -0.50 8.25
C ILE A 170 -1.07 -0.45 6.72
N ALA A 171 0.09 -0.03 6.20
CA ALA A 171 0.42 -0.07 4.78
C ALA A 171 1.43 -1.20 4.51
N ASP A 172 0.95 -2.38 4.08
CA ASP A 172 1.77 -3.55 3.73
C ASP A 172 2.13 -3.49 2.24
N VAL A 173 3.06 -2.60 1.91
CA VAL A 173 3.50 -2.33 0.53
C VAL A 173 5.01 -2.39 0.45
N VAL A 174 5.53 -3.17 -0.48
CA VAL A 174 6.95 -3.13 -0.87
C VAL A 174 7.08 -2.28 -2.12
N VAL A 175 7.89 -1.24 -2.06
CA VAL A 175 8.24 -0.41 -3.21
C VAL A 175 9.60 -0.84 -3.73
N ARG A 176 9.60 -1.49 -4.89
CA ARG A 176 10.84 -1.93 -5.53
C ARG A 176 11.33 -0.87 -6.51
N MET A 177 12.59 -0.49 -6.38
CA MET A 177 13.24 0.55 -7.18
C MET A 177 14.60 0.06 -7.65
N PRO A 178 14.68 -0.52 -8.85
CA PRO A 178 15.98 -0.94 -9.42
C PRO A 178 16.85 0.27 -9.75
N THR A 179 18.15 0.10 -9.63
CA THR A 179 19.20 1.06 -10.01
C THR A 179 20.21 0.39 -10.91
#